data_e7b715758f87d501ec546ffc2cb58d57
#
_entry.id   e7b715758f87d501ec546ffc2cb58d57
#
_cell.length_a   1.000
_cell.length_b   1.000
_cell.length_c   1.000
_cell.angle_alpha   90.00
_cell.angle_beta   90.00
_cell.angle_gamma   90.00
#
_symmetry.space_group_name_H-M   'P 1'
#
loop_
_entity.id
_entity.type
_entity.pdbx_description
1 polymer ?
#
loop_
_entity_poly.entity_id
_entity_poly.type
_entity_poly.pdbx_seq_one_letter_code
_entity_poly.pdbx_strand_id
1 'polypeptide(L)'
;LIGAFDATWLDQQDADGISMRQAMQQAGLAIDDIPKLKRDAADYLGFIEVHIEQGPVLNALNLPLGVVTSINGSLRFVGEFVGQASHAGTTPMDRRRDAACAAAELALYLEERAAKDGDSVATMGLMNVPGGSINVVPGRCAFSLDLRAPNDAQRDALVADVLERAQQIGTRRGVACTLEETMRVSAAPSDPAWQQRWERAVASLGLPVFRLPSGAGHDAMMLHRIMPQAMLFVRGENGGISHNPLESTTADDMELAVRAMQRLLDDLAAELAGV
;
A
#
# COMPACT_ATOMS: atom_id res chain seq x y z
N LEU A 1 12.90 -7.36 -14.16
CA LEU A 1 12.61 -6.68 -15.42
C LEU A 1 13.20 -5.27 -15.49
N ILE A 2 13.09 -4.47 -14.43
CA ILE A 2 13.62 -3.08 -14.39
C ILE A 2 15.14 -2.97 -14.19
N GLY A 3 15.83 -4.07 -13.93
CA GLY A 3 17.29 -4.10 -13.68
C GLY A 3 17.73 -3.67 -12.28
N ALA A 4 16.82 -3.52 -11.34
CA ALA A 4 17.11 -3.15 -9.94
C ALA A 4 17.33 -4.38 -9.03
N PHE A 5 17.79 -5.49 -9.58
CA PHE A 5 18.06 -6.69 -8.80
C PHE A 5 19.36 -6.53 -7.99
N ASP A 6 19.29 -6.80 -6.70
CA ASP A 6 20.43 -6.87 -5.79
C ASP A 6 20.68 -8.34 -5.41
N ALA A 7 21.89 -8.81 -5.67
CA ALA A 7 22.26 -10.20 -5.42
C ALA A 7 22.20 -10.59 -3.93
N THR A 8 22.28 -9.61 -3.01
CA THR A 8 22.15 -9.82 -1.57
C THR A 8 20.75 -10.29 -1.16
N TRP A 9 19.71 -9.99 -1.97
CA TRP A 9 18.36 -10.49 -1.73
C TRP A 9 18.27 -12.02 -1.76
N LEU A 10 19.16 -12.68 -2.50
CA LEU A 10 19.22 -14.13 -2.56
C LEU A 10 19.64 -14.80 -1.24
N ASP A 11 20.25 -14.03 -0.36
CA ASP A 11 20.75 -14.53 0.93
C ASP A 11 19.74 -14.35 2.06
N GLN A 12 18.58 -13.68 1.77
CA GLN A 12 17.46 -13.58 2.70
C GLN A 12 16.90 -14.98 2.98
N GLN A 13 16.61 -15.25 4.27
CA GLN A 13 16.12 -16.54 4.74
C GLN A 13 14.69 -16.42 5.26
N ASP A 14 13.93 -17.49 5.12
CA ASP A 14 12.63 -17.66 5.77
C ASP A 14 12.78 -18.14 7.23
N ALA A 15 11.65 -18.44 7.89
CA ALA A 15 11.62 -18.90 9.28
C ALA A 15 12.32 -20.25 9.49
N ASP A 16 12.44 -21.07 8.45
CA ASP A 16 13.09 -22.38 8.46
C ASP A 16 14.58 -22.31 8.09
N GLY A 17 15.10 -21.10 7.84
CA GLY A 17 16.49 -20.85 7.46
C GLY A 17 16.81 -21.17 5.99
N ILE A 18 15.79 -21.37 5.15
CA ILE A 18 15.95 -21.60 3.71
C ILE A 18 16.16 -20.26 3.03
N SER A 19 17.32 -20.09 2.35
CA SER A 19 17.56 -18.85 1.60
C SER A 19 16.75 -18.81 0.30
N MET A 20 16.47 -17.60 -0.21
CA MET A 20 15.84 -17.43 -1.51
C MET A 20 16.66 -18.14 -2.62
N ARG A 21 17.98 -18.09 -2.54
CA ARG A 21 18.89 -18.83 -3.44
C ARG A 21 18.61 -20.33 -3.43
N GLN A 22 18.51 -20.93 -2.25
CA GLN A 22 18.22 -22.36 -2.11
C GLN A 22 16.83 -22.71 -2.66
N ALA A 23 15.81 -21.90 -2.34
CA ALA A 23 14.46 -22.11 -2.85
C ALA A 23 14.40 -22.03 -4.37
N MET A 24 15.05 -21.04 -4.99
CA MET A 24 15.13 -20.92 -6.45
C MET A 24 15.87 -22.09 -7.11
N GLN A 25 16.97 -22.55 -6.52
CA GLN A 25 17.71 -23.72 -7.03
C GLN A 25 16.86 -24.99 -6.94
N GLN A 26 16.17 -25.20 -5.83
CA GLN A 26 15.25 -26.34 -5.67
C GLN A 26 14.09 -26.31 -6.68
N ALA A 27 13.63 -25.11 -7.06
CA ALA A 27 12.64 -24.92 -8.12
C ALA A 27 13.22 -25.04 -9.54
N GLY A 28 14.51 -25.31 -9.70
CA GLY A 28 15.17 -25.44 -10.99
C GLY A 28 15.36 -24.12 -11.75
N LEU A 29 15.31 -22.97 -11.05
CA LEU A 29 15.46 -21.65 -11.67
C LEU A 29 16.94 -21.29 -11.89
N ALA A 30 17.25 -20.71 -13.06
CA ALA A 30 18.59 -20.26 -13.43
C ALA A 30 18.88 -18.88 -12.82
N ILE A 31 19.44 -18.84 -11.61
CA ILE A 31 19.70 -17.61 -10.85
C ILE A 31 20.66 -16.68 -11.62
N ASP A 32 21.66 -17.22 -12.29
CA ASP A 32 22.66 -16.45 -13.06
C ASP A 32 22.05 -15.75 -14.28
N ASP A 33 20.83 -16.12 -14.67
CA ASP A 33 20.12 -15.48 -15.78
C ASP A 33 19.27 -14.28 -15.34
N ILE A 34 19.10 -14.02 -14.03
CA ILE A 34 18.31 -12.90 -13.53
C ILE A 34 18.75 -11.56 -14.14
N PRO A 35 20.05 -11.21 -14.23
CA PRO A 35 20.47 -9.95 -14.85
C PRO A 35 20.07 -9.82 -16.33
N LYS A 36 19.96 -10.93 -17.05
CA LYS A 36 19.56 -10.97 -18.48
C LYS A 36 18.06 -10.67 -18.68
N LEU A 37 17.26 -10.72 -17.61
CA LEU A 37 15.83 -10.42 -17.67
C LEU A 37 15.53 -8.92 -17.74
N LYS A 38 16.53 -8.05 -17.57
CA LYS A 38 16.35 -6.61 -17.72
C LYS A 38 15.78 -6.29 -19.10
N ARG A 39 14.73 -5.48 -19.15
CA ARG A 39 14.11 -5.00 -20.38
C ARG A 39 14.62 -3.61 -20.72
N ASP A 40 14.74 -3.33 -22.03
CA ASP A 40 14.97 -1.99 -22.52
C ASP A 40 13.61 -1.29 -22.67
N ALA A 41 13.42 -0.15 -22.00
CA ALA A 41 12.18 0.62 -22.08
C ALA A 41 11.87 1.08 -23.53
N ALA A 42 12.88 1.24 -24.38
CA ALA A 42 12.71 1.64 -25.78
C ALA A 42 11.97 0.58 -26.62
N ASP A 43 11.93 -0.68 -26.20
CA ASP A 43 11.22 -1.76 -26.88
C ASP A 43 9.71 -1.79 -26.59
N TYR A 44 9.23 -0.93 -25.66
CA TYR A 44 7.86 -0.96 -25.15
C TYR A 44 7.18 0.41 -25.26
N LEU A 45 5.91 0.42 -25.59
CA LEU A 45 5.10 1.63 -25.59
C LEU A 45 4.71 2.05 -24.17
N GLY A 46 4.59 1.07 -23.26
CA GLY A 46 4.20 1.25 -21.87
C GLY A 46 3.79 -0.07 -21.24
N PHE A 47 3.30 -0.01 -20.02
CA PHE A 47 2.82 -1.17 -19.27
C PHE A 47 1.36 -0.96 -18.86
N ILE A 48 0.53 -1.96 -19.11
CA ILE A 48 -0.87 -1.99 -18.65
C ILE A 48 -1.09 -3.21 -17.78
N GLU A 49 -1.87 -3.04 -16.72
CA GLU A 49 -2.22 -4.09 -15.79
C GLU A 49 -3.71 -4.06 -15.50
N VAL A 50 -4.37 -5.23 -15.52
CA VAL A 50 -5.73 -5.40 -15.05
C VAL A 50 -5.66 -6.20 -13.77
N HIS A 51 -6.28 -5.71 -12.72
CA HIS A 51 -6.25 -6.34 -11.40
C HIS A 51 -7.60 -6.19 -10.70
N ILE A 52 -7.95 -7.07 -9.78
CA ILE A 52 -9.09 -6.82 -8.90
C ILE A 52 -8.76 -5.63 -7.98
N GLU A 53 -9.78 -4.88 -7.57
CA GLU A 53 -9.60 -3.68 -6.72
C GLU A 53 -8.92 -4.00 -5.39
N GLN A 54 -9.17 -5.16 -4.82
CA GLN A 54 -8.77 -5.55 -3.46
C GLN A 54 -9.30 -4.56 -2.39
N GLY A 55 -10.43 -3.95 -2.68
CA GLY A 55 -11.07 -2.93 -1.87
C GLY A 55 -12.59 -2.86 -2.09
N PRO A 56 -13.31 -2.12 -1.26
CA PRO A 56 -14.78 -2.11 -1.24
C PRO A 56 -15.43 -1.08 -2.17
N VAL A 57 -14.66 -0.19 -2.81
CA VAL A 57 -15.21 1.03 -3.44
C VAL A 57 -16.07 0.68 -4.64
N LEU A 58 -15.56 -0.11 -5.60
CA LEU A 58 -16.31 -0.50 -6.79
C LEU A 58 -17.53 -1.36 -6.42
N ASN A 59 -17.39 -2.22 -5.42
CA ASN A 59 -18.51 -3.03 -4.91
C ASN A 59 -19.59 -2.14 -4.30
N ALA A 60 -19.24 -1.20 -3.44
CA ALA A 60 -20.18 -0.29 -2.79
C ALA A 60 -20.90 0.64 -3.79
N LEU A 61 -20.22 1.05 -4.86
CA LEU A 61 -20.77 1.89 -5.91
C LEU A 61 -21.49 1.11 -7.02
N ASN A 62 -21.44 -0.23 -6.97
CA ASN A 62 -21.96 -1.11 -8.01
C ASN A 62 -21.37 -0.80 -9.41
N LEU A 63 -20.07 -0.53 -9.47
CA LEU A 63 -19.33 -0.26 -10.70
C LEU A 63 -18.46 -1.48 -11.06
N PRO A 64 -18.51 -2.00 -12.30
CA PRO A 64 -17.73 -3.18 -12.68
C PRO A 64 -16.24 -2.89 -12.85
N LEU A 65 -15.89 -1.67 -13.28
CA LEU A 65 -14.52 -1.27 -13.61
C LEU A 65 -14.18 0.09 -13.00
N GLY A 66 -12.88 0.27 -12.68
CA GLY A 66 -12.32 1.54 -12.21
C GLY A 66 -10.94 1.83 -12.81
N VAL A 67 -10.72 3.06 -13.27
CA VAL A 67 -9.43 3.49 -13.82
C VAL A 67 -8.52 3.94 -12.69
N VAL A 68 -7.34 3.33 -12.57
CA VAL A 68 -6.41 3.63 -11.48
C VAL A 68 -5.64 4.92 -11.77
N THR A 69 -5.69 5.86 -10.83
CA THR A 69 -5.01 7.16 -10.97
C THR A 69 -3.57 7.13 -10.48
N SER A 70 -3.29 6.33 -9.47
CA SER A 70 -1.96 6.16 -8.88
C SER A 70 -1.93 4.89 -8.03
N ILE A 71 -0.76 4.29 -7.89
CA ILE A 71 -0.49 3.31 -6.84
C ILE A 71 0.14 4.05 -5.68
N ASN A 72 -0.44 3.92 -4.49
CA ASN A 72 -0.05 4.69 -3.32
C ASN A 72 1.41 4.43 -2.92
N GLY A 73 2.14 5.50 -2.65
CA GLY A 73 3.38 5.43 -1.91
C GLY A 73 3.12 5.09 -0.44
N SER A 74 4.01 4.32 0.18
CA SER A 74 3.85 3.92 1.58
C SER A 74 5.12 4.13 2.39
N LEU A 75 4.93 4.51 3.66
CA LEU A 75 5.95 4.48 4.70
C LEU A 75 5.46 3.64 5.88
N ARG A 76 6.35 2.79 6.40
CA ARG A 76 6.08 1.99 7.58
C ARG A 76 7.07 2.28 8.69
N PHE A 77 6.56 2.27 9.89
CA PHE A 77 7.36 2.45 11.10
C PHE A 77 7.03 1.36 12.11
N VAL A 78 8.03 0.99 12.89
CA VAL A 78 7.85 0.39 14.20
C VAL A 78 8.21 1.43 15.25
N GLY A 79 7.49 1.43 16.35
CA GLY A 79 7.70 2.44 17.37
C GLY A 79 7.35 1.95 18.76
N GLU A 80 7.76 2.73 19.75
CA GLU A 80 7.46 2.46 21.13
C GLU A 80 7.27 3.76 21.91
N PHE A 81 6.25 3.77 22.77
CA PHE A 81 6.17 4.71 23.88
C PHE A 81 6.72 4.04 25.15
N VAL A 82 7.60 4.77 25.86
CA VAL A 82 8.19 4.34 27.13
C VAL A 82 7.84 5.35 28.21
N GLY A 83 7.04 4.92 29.14
CA GLY A 83 6.60 5.67 30.31
C GLY A 83 7.10 5.00 31.61
N GLN A 84 6.19 4.82 32.57
CA GLN A 84 6.54 4.23 33.86
C GLN A 84 5.44 3.28 34.35
N ALA A 85 5.78 2.00 34.51
CA ALA A 85 4.89 1.05 35.14
C ALA A 85 4.66 1.44 36.60
N SER A 86 3.40 1.42 37.04
CA SER A 86 3.03 1.76 38.40
C SER A 86 1.71 1.08 38.80
N HIS A 87 1.40 1.07 40.09
CA HIS A 87 0.20 0.43 40.59
C HIS A 87 -1.06 1.18 40.16
N ALA A 88 -1.98 0.51 39.45
CA ALA A 88 -3.16 1.14 38.86
C ALA A 88 -4.13 1.78 39.87
N GLY A 89 -4.22 1.22 41.09
CA GLY A 89 -5.13 1.71 42.13
C GLY A 89 -4.54 2.83 43.01
N THR A 90 -3.21 2.91 43.14
CA THR A 90 -2.57 3.88 44.05
C THR A 90 -1.87 5.04 43.34
N THR A 91 -1.66 4.96 42.03
CA THR A 91 -1.04 6.05 41.27
C THR A 91 -2.12 7.02 40.80
N PRO A 92 -2.13 8.29 41.30
CA PRO A 92 -3.06 9.31 40.85
C PRO A 92 -2.99 9.55 39.36
N MET A 93 -4.09 9.98 38.71
CA MET A 93 -4.17 10.15 37.26
C MET A 93 -3.17 11.17 36.72
N ASP A 94 -2.92 12.26 37.44
CA ASP A 94 -1.98 13.32 37.09
C ASP A 94 -0.49 12.93 37.27
N ARG A 95 -0.22 11.80 37.87
CA ARG A 95 1.13 11.24 38.10
C ARG A 95 1.50 10.10 37.16
N ARG A 96 0.56 9.67 36.30
CA ARG A 96 0.76 8.54 35.40
C ARG A 96 1.58 8.92 34.18
N ARG A 97 2.52 8.05 33.81
CA ARG A 97 3.23 8.05 32.53
C ARG A 97 2.83 6.81 31.76
N ASP A 98 1.59 6.81 31.29
CA ASP A 98 0.92 5.67 30.67
C ASP A 98 1.25 5.60 29.17
N ALA A 99 2.04 4.61 28.79
CA ALA A 99 2.47 4.41 27.41
C ALA A 99 1.35 3.93 26.49
N ALA A 100 0.39 3.14 27.02
CA ALA A 100 -0.75 2.68 26.20
C ALA A 100 -1.71 3.81 25.88
N CYS A 101 -1.97 4.72 26.83
CA CYS A 101 -2.76 5.93 26.56
C CYS A 101 -2.08 6.85 25.54
N ALA A 102 -0.74 6.90 25.49
CA ALA A 102 -0.03 7.65 24.46
C ALA A 102 -0.22 7.02 23.07
N ALA A 103 -0.09 5.70 22.96
CA ALA A 103 -0.30 4.98 21.70
C ALA A 103 -1.76 5.07 21.22
N ALA A 104 -2.74 4.95 22.11
CA ALA A 104 -4.15 5.10 21.79
C ALA A 104 -4.48 6.50 21.24
N GLU A 105 -3.91 7.55 21.83
CA GLU A 105 -4.07 8.91 21.35
C GLU A 105 -3.45 9.12 19.96
N LEU A 106 -2.28 8.53 19.69
CA LEU A 106 -1.67 8.56 18.38
C LEU A 106 -2.53 7.81 17.35
N ALA A 107 -3.09 6.65 17.71
CA ALA A 107 -3.97 5.88 16.83
C ALA A 107 -5.21 6.68 16.39
N LEU A 108 -5.86 7.37 17.33
CA LEU A 108 -7.01 8.23 17.02
C LEU A 108 -6.61 9.43 16.14
N TYR A 109 -5.43 9.99 16.37
CA TYR A 109 -4.91 11.06 15.53
C TYR A 109 -4.64 10.61 14.08
N LEU A 110 -4.12 9.39 13.89
CA LEU A 110 -3.89 8.81 12.55
C LEU A 110 -5.18 8.77 11.75
N GLU A 111 -6.25 8.25 12.35
CA GLU A 111 -7.58 8.16 11.74
C GLU A 111 -8.08 9.55 11.33
N GLU A 112 -8.08 10.51 12.27
CA GLU A 112 -8.54 11.88 12.01
C GLU A 112 -7.70 12.57 10.93
N ARG A 113 -6.37 12.41 10.98
CA ARG A 113 -5.46 13.10 10.05
C ARG A 113 -5.56 12.56 8.63
N ALA A 114 -5.60 11.24 8.46
CA ALA A 114 -5.73 10.63 7.13
C ALA A 114 -7.08 10.95 6.50
N ALA A 115 -8.17 10.94 7.27
CA ALA A 115 -9.51 11.25 6.77
C ALA A 115 -9.62 12.66 6.18
N LYS A 116 -8.79 13.62 6.62
CA LYS A 116 -8.79 15.00 6.08
C LYS A 116 -8.28 15.10 4.65
N ASP A 117 -7.43 14.19 4.22
CA ASP A 117 -6.86 14.19 2.87
C ASP A 117 -7.81 13.54 1.83
N GLY A 118 -8.78 12.75 2.29
CA GLY A 118 -9.71 12.01 1.44
C GLY A 118 -9.16 10.72 0.84
N ASP A 119 -7.92 10.76 0.31
CA ASP A 119 -7.28 9.62 -0.37
C ASP A 119 -6.09 9.01 0.40
N SER A 120 -5.69 9.62 1.50
CA SER A 120 -4.66 9.07 2.39
C SER A 120 -5.26 8.01 3.31
N VAL A 121 -4.45 7.00 3.65
CA VAL A 121 -4.79 6.03 4.68
C VAL A 121 -3.66 5.89 5.69
N ALA A 122 -4.01 5.74 6.98
CA ALA A 122 -3.07 5.60 8.07
C ALA A 122 -3.59 4.56 9.07
N THR A 123 -2.74 3.61 9.41
CA THR A 123 -3.14 2.50 10.28
C THR A 123 -2.08 2.22 11.33
N MET A 124 -2.49 2.09 12.59
CA MET A 124 -1.71 1.45 13.64
C MET A 124 -2.09 -0.04 13.68
N GLY A 125 -1.36 -0.86 12.91
CA GLY A 125 -1.70 -2.28 12.72
C GLY A 125 -1.36 -3.18 13.91
N LEU A 126 -0.38 -2.78 14.73
CA LEU A 126 0.00 -3.45 15.96
C LEU A 126 -0.02 -2.45 17.11
N MET A 127 -0.56 -2.87 18.25
CA MET A 127 -0.46 -2.18 19.54
C MET A 127 -0.32 -3.24 20.63
N ASN A 128 0.83 -3.27 21.30
CA ASN A 128 1.16 -4.28 22.28
C ASN A 128 1.74 -3.66 23.56
N VAL A 129 1.26 -4.14 24.70
CA VAL A 129 1.77 -3.76 26.05
C VAL A 129 2.57 -4.93 26.59
N PRO A 130 3.91 -4.94 26.42
CA PRO A 130 4.74 -6.04 26.89
C PRO A 130 4.69 -6.18 28.42
N GLY A 131 4.42 -7.38 28.89
CA GLY A 131 4.33 -7.66 30.34
C GLY A 131 3.17 -6.94 31.03
N GLY A 132 2.12 -6.56 30.30
CA GLY A 132 0.94 -5.90 30.84
C GLY A 132 0.22 -6.73 31.90
N SER A 133 -0.39 -6.04 32.88
CA SER A 133 -1.20 -6.65 33.94
C SER A 133 -2.42 -5.78 34.23
N ILE A 134 -3.51 -6.39 34.68
CA ILE A 134 -4.79 -5.72 34.92
C ILE A 134 -4.71 -4.59 35.96
N ASN A 135 -3.74 -4.67 36.87
CA ASN A 135 -3.57 -3.72 37.98
C ASN A 135 -2.27 -2.88 37.89
N VAL A 136 -1.67 -2.80 36.69
CA VAL A 136 -0.45 -2.03 36.44
C VAL A 136 -0.69 -1.02 35.32
N VAL A 137 -0.31 0.25 35.55
CA VAL A 137 -0.25 1.28 34.50
C VAL A 137 0.81 0.85 33.47
N PRO A 138 0.49 0.80 32.16
CA PRO A 138 1.43 0.37 31.13
C PRO A 138 2.69 1.26 31.07
N GLY A 139 3.85 0.67 31.36
CA GLY A 139 5.14 1.37 31.27
C GLY A 139 5.72 1.39 29.87
N ARG A 140 5.28 0.49 28.98
CA ARG A 140 5.73 0.39 27.58
C ARG A 140 4.56 0.03 26.70
N CYS A 141 4.54 0.57 25.47
CA CYS A 141 3.61 0.18 24.42
C CYS A 141 4.34 0.21 23.08
N ALA A 142 4.54 -0.96 22.49
CA ALA A 142 5.09 -1.11 21.15
C ALA A 142 3.97 -1.04 20.11
N PHE A 143 4.23 -0.42 18.95
CA PHE A 143 3.24 -0.25 17.89
C PHE A 143 3.88 -0.24 16.50
N SER A 144 3.06 -0.41 15.46
CA SER A 144 3.47 -0.23 14.08
C SER A 144 2.58 0.81 13.38
N LEU A 145 3.14 1.51 12.39
CA LEU A 145 2.41 2.45 11.55
C LEU A 145 2.56 2.06 10.08
N ASP A 146 1.46 2.14 9.32
CA ASP A 146 1.44 2.05 7.85
C ASP A 146 0.72 3.31 7.33
N LEU A 147 1.46 4.17 6.61
CA LEU A 147 1.01 5.47 6.13
C LEU A 147 1.10 5.49 4.61
N ARG A 148 -0.02 5.74 3.91
CA ARG A 148 -0.07 5.70 2.44
C ARG A 148 -0.81 6.91 1.88
N ALA A 149 -0.35 7.37 0.70
CA ALA A 149 -1.04 8.40 -0.08
C ALA A 149 -0.78 8.25 -1.59
N PRO A 150 -1.64 8.82 -2.45
CA PRO A 150 -1.55 8.69 -3.91
C PRO A 150 -0.31 9.33 -4.54
N ASN A 151 0.36 10.23 -3.82
CA ASN A 151 1.60 10.85 -4.26
C ASN A 151 2.55 11.05 -3.07
N ASP A 152 3.85 11.16 -3.39
CA ASP A 152 4.90 11.23 -2.37
C ASP A 152 4.81 12.50 -1.52
N ALA A 153 4.43 13.65 -2.10
CA ALA A 153 4.32 14.90 -1.36
C ALA A 153 3.23 14.85 -0.28
N GLN A 154 2.06 14.28 -0.61
CA GLN A 154 0.94 14.09 0.32
C GLN A 154 1.31 13.07 1.41
N ARG A 155 1.96 11.94 1.02
CA ARG A 155 2.47 10.95 1.97
C ARG A 155 3.47 11.56 2.94
N ASP A 156 4.44 12.33 2.44
CA ASP A 156 5.49 12.90 3.28
C ASP A 156 4.93 13.99 4.22
N ALA A 157 3.93 14.75 3.79
CA ALA A 157 3.19 15.67 4.67
C ALA A 157 2.43 14.93 5.77
N LEU A 158 1.70 13.85 5.42
CA LEU A 158 1.03 12.99 6.41
C LEU A 158 2.04 12.44 7.44
N VAL A 159 3.17 11.94 6.96
CA VAL A 159 4.25 11.38 7.82
C VAL A 159 4.80 12.45 8.75
N ALA A 160 5.12 13.65 8.23
CA ALA A 160 5.64 14.77 9.05
C ALA A 160 4.68 15.12 10.20
N ASP A 161 3.39 15.26 9.90
CA ASP A 161 2.36 15.57 10.90
C ASP A 161 2.25 14.46 11.96
N VAL A 162 2.33 13.19 11.56
CA VAL A 162 2.26 12.04 12.46
C VAL A 162 3.47 11.97 13.38
N LEU A 163 4.68 12.17 12.84
CA LEU A 163 5.92 12.17 13.62
C LEU A 163 5.94 13.33 14.63
N GLU A 164 5.55 14.52 14.21
CA GLU A 164 5.42 15.66 15.09
C GLU A 164 4.42 15.40 16.20
N ARG A 165 3.24 14.85 15.87
CA ARG A 165 2.20 14.55 16.83
C ARG A 165 2.65 13.49 17.85
N ALA A 166 3.37 12.46 17.42
CA ALA A 166 3.92 11.44 18.33
C ALA A 166 4.86 12.08 19.36
N GLN A 167 5.72 13.00 18.96
CA GLN A 167 6.61 13.73 19.87
C GLN A 167 5.84 14.67 20.82
N GLN A 168 4.82 15.37 20.34
CA GLN A 168 3.96 16.22 21.16
C GLN A 168 3.22 15.41 22.23
N ILE A 169 2.67 14.24 21.86
CA ILE A 169 2.03 13.30 22.79
C ILE A 169 3.04 12.85 23.85
N GLY A 170 4.23 12.44 23.42
CA GLY A 170 5.30 11.99 24.30
C GLY A 170 5.65 13.06 25.34
N THR A 171 5.93 14.27 24.88
CA THR A 171 6.28 15.42 25.74
C THR A 171 5.17 15.72 26.75
N ARG A 172 3.93 15.86 26.27
CA ARG A 172 2.79 16.23 27.15
C ARG A 172 2.50 15.16 28.19
N ARG A 173 2.63 13.86 27.84
CA ARG A 173 2.36 12.74 28.75
C ARG A 173 3.55 12.33 29.58
N GLY A 174 4.74 12.94 29.36
CA GLY A 174 5.97 12.59 30.06
C GLY A 174 6.45 11.16 29.72
N VAL A 175 6.22 10.69 28.49
CA VAL A 175 6.70 9.42 27.97
C VAL A 175 7.66 9.64 26.82
N ALA A 176 8.70 8.81 26.71
CA ALA A 176 9.60 8.85 25.57
C ALA A 176 8.93 8.17 24.35
N CYS A 177 9.20 8.69 23.14
CA CYS A 177 8.72 8.12 21.89
C CYS A 177 9.93 7.82 21.00
N THR A 178 9.98 6.59 20.49
CA THR A 178 10.93 6.17 19.46
C THR A 178 10.17 5.66 18.25
N LEU A 179 10.66 6.00 17.06
CA LEU A 179 10.10 5.56 15.77
C LEU A 179 11.26 5.22 14.84
N GLU A 180 11.19 4.05 14.23
CA GLU A 180 12.14 3.55 13.24
C GLU A 180 11.41 3.30 11.92
N GLU A 181 11.88 3.91 10.83
CA GLU A 181 11.37 3.66 9.49
C GLU A 181 11.84 2.28 9.03
N THR A 182 10.89 1.40 8.71
CA THR A 182 11.18 0.01 8.29
C THR A 182 10.97 -0.20 6.79
N MET A 183 10.18 0.66 6.14
CA MET A 183 9.92 0.57 4.71
C MET A 183 9.56 1.94 4.15
N ARG A 184 10.10 2.22 2.95
CA ARG A 184 9.73 3.39 2.14
C ARG A 184 9.55 2.95 0.70
N VAL A 185 8.37 3.21 0.13
CA VAL A 185 8.04 2.96 -1.26
C VAL A 185 7.42 4.21 -1.86
N SER A 186 7.96 4.67 -2.99
CA SER A 186 7.41 5.84 -3.70
C SER A 186 6.09 5.52 -4.35
N ALA A 187 5.22 6.52 -4.47
CA ALA A 187 4.00 6.42 -5.25
C ALA A 187 4.32 6.23 -6.74
N ALA A 188 3.42 5.56 -7.45
CA ALA A 188 3.52 5.37 -8.88
C ALA A 188 2.25 5.93 -9.56
N PRO A 189 2.21 7.23 -9.89
CA PRO A 189 1.09 7.82 -10.60
C PRO A 189 0.95 7.19 -11.98
N SER A 190 -0.29 6.95 -12.40
CA SER A 190 -0.59 6.51 -13.76
C SER A 190 -0.21 7.59 -14.78
N ASP A 191 0.36 7.19 -15.91
CA ASP A 191 0.62 8.11 -17.00
C ASP A 191 -0.70 8.68 -17.54
N PRO A 192 -0.84 10.02 -17.69
CA PRO A 192 -2.11 10.64 -18.08
C PRO A 192 -2.62 10.18 -19.44
N ALA A 193 -1.75 9.93 -20.44
CA ALA A 193 -2.17 9.48 -21.75
C ALA A 193 -2.67 8.03 -21.71
N TRP A 194 -2.00 7.17 -20.93
CA TRP A 194 -2.42 5.78 -20.73
C TRP A 194 -3.69 5.68 -19.89
N GLN A 195 -3.85 6.54 -18.88
CA GLN A 195 -5.09 6.65 -18.12
C GLN A 195 -6.27 7.04 -19.03
N GLN A 196 -6.09 8.03 -19.92
CA GLN A 196 -7.11 8.40 -20.89
C GLN A 196 -7.47 7.27 -21.86
N ARG A 197 -6.51 6.41 -22.25
CA ARG A 197 -6.81 5.23 -23.07
C ARG A 197 -7.77 4.29 -22.35
N TRP A 198 -7.52 4.00 -21.08
CA TRP A 198 -8.44 3.21 -20.25
C TRP A 198 -9.82 3.87 -20.14
N GLU A 199 -9.88 5.18 -19.93
CA GLU A 199 -11.14 5.91 -19.82
C GLU A 199 -11.97 5.80 -21.10
N ARG A 200 -11.34 5.99 -22.27
CA ARG A 200 -12.00 5.81 -23.57
C ARG A 200 -12.48 4.38 -23.77
N ALA A 201 -11.67 3.40 -23.42
CA ALA A 201 -12.02 1.99 -23.52
C ALA A 201 -13.24 1.65 -22.66
N VAL A 202 -13.27 2.06 -21.40
CA VAL A 202 -14.40 1.87 -20.48
C VAL A 202 -15.66 2.57 -21.00
N ALA A 203 -15.53 3.85 -21.41
CA ALA A 203 -16.66 4.63 -21.95
C ALA A 203 -17.25 3.99 -23.22
N SER A 204 -16.41 3.39 -24.09
CA SER A 204 -16.86 2.73 -25.34
C SER A 204 -17.74 1.50 -25.08
N LEU A 205 -17.69 0.92 -23.90
CA LEU A 205 -18.56 -0.17 -23.44
C LEU A 205 -19.91 0.32 -22.88
N GLY A 206 -20.15 1.65 -22.88
CA GLY A 206 -21.35 2.24 -22.28
C GLY A 206 -21.30 2.28 -20.75
N LEU A 207 -20.12 2.11 -20.16
CA LEU A 207 -19.92 2.11 -18.70
C LEU A 207 -19.53 3.51 -18.20
N PRO A 208 -19.90 3.88 -16.97
CA PRO A 208 -19.41 5.10 -16.35
C PRO A 208 -17.91 5.01 -16.09
N VAL A 209 -17.19 6.10 -16.37
CA VAL A 209 -15.77 6.22 -16.06
C VAL A 209 -15.62 6.63 -14.60
N PHE A 210 -15.04 5.78 -13.78
CA PHE A 210 -14.75 6.05 -12.40
C PHE A 210 -13.24 5.94 -12.15
N ARG A 211 -12.70 6.88 -11.39
CA ARG A 211 -11.27 6.99 -11.08
C ARG A 211 -11.05 6.75 -9.60
N LEU A 212 -10.02 5.98 -9.25
CA LEU A 212 -9.63 5.75 -7.86
C LEU A 212 -8.14 5.45 -7.76
N PRO A 213 -7.48 5.77 -6.63
CA PRO A 213 -6.12 5.32 -6.38
C PRO A 213 -6.10 3.84 -5.96
N SER A 214 -4.97 3.17 -6.16
CA SER A 214 -4.71 1.86 -5.56
C SER A 214 -4.04 2.01 -4.19
N GLY A 215 -4.63 1.45 -3.16
CA GLY A 215 -4.00 1.31 -1.85
C GLY A 215 -3.01 0.14 -1.76
N ALA A 216 -3.07 -0.82 -2.69
CA ALA A 216 -2.21 -1.99 -2.77
C ALA A 216 -0.99 -1.75 -3.67
N GLY A 217 0.07 -2.55 -3.50
CA GLY A 217 1.21 -2.57 -4.43
C GLY A 217 0.95 -3.50 -5.60
N HIS A 218 1.43 -3.15 -6.79
CA HIS A 218 1.26 -3.89 -8.04
C HIS A 218 2.56 -3.92 -8.84
N ASP A 219 2.65 -4.78 -9.86
CA ASP A 219 3.82 -4.83 -10.74
C ASP A 219 4.04 -3.51 -11.49
N ALA A 220 2.95 -2.83 -11.84
CA ALA A 220 2.97 -1.50 -12.45
C ALA A 220 3.80 -0.48 -11.64
N MET A 221 3.83 -0.60 -10.30
CA MET A 221 4.66 0.26 -9.44
C MET A 221 6.16 0.13 -9.75
N MET A 222 6.62 -1.07 -10.11
CA MET A 222 8.01 -1.28 -10.48
C MET A 222 8.26 -0.84 -11.92
N LEU A 223 7.36 -1.15 -12.85
CA LEU A 223 7.48 -0.80 -14.26
C LEU A 223 7.38 0.71 -14.49
N HIS A 224 6.63 1.44 -13.64
CA HIS A 224 6.56 2.91 -13.62
C HIS A 224 7.96 3.58 -13.62
N ARG A 225 8.95 2.92 -13.04
CA ARG A 225 10.33 3.46 -12.95
C ARG A 225 11.06 3.53 -14.28
N ILE A 226 10.60 2.82 -15.30
CA ILE A 226 11.30 2.72 -16.60
C ILE A 226 10.39 3.02 -17.79
N MET A 227 9.05 2.97 -17.65
CA MET A 227 8.12 3.22 -18.76
C MET A 227 6.79 3.77 -18.25
N PRO A 228 6.00 4.44 -19.11
CA PRO A 228 4.62 4.84 -18.79
C PRO A 228 3.78 3.62 -18.38
N GLN A 229 2.89 3.80 -17.41
CA GLN A 229 1.99 2.74 -16.97
C GLN A 229 0.60 3.29 -16.64
N ALA A 230 -0.42 2.44 -16.74
CA ALA A 230 -1.73 2.64 -16.15
C ALA A 230 -2.42 1.31 -15.88
N MET A 231 -3.34 1.30 -14.93
CA MET A 231 -4.06 0.12 -14.51
C MET A 231 -5.57 0.29 -14.60
N LEU A 232 -6.25 -0.84 -14.78
CA LEU A 232 -7.70 -0.95 -14.68
C LEU A 232 -8.04 -1.91 -13.53
N PHE A 233 -8.93 -1.49 -12.64
CA PHE A 233 -9.49 -2.34 -11.61
C PHE A 233 -10.78 -3.00 -12.06
N VAL A 234 -10.94 -4.26 -11.62
CA VAL A 234 -12.16 -5.04 -11.70
C VAL A 234 -12.78 -5.13 -10.31
N ARG A 235 -14.09 -5.00 -10.22
CA ARG A 235 -14.83 -5.08 -8.96
C ARG A 235 -14.63 -6.44 -8.29
N GLY A 236 -14.26 -6.42 -6.99
CA GLY A 236 -14.32 -7.58 -6.11
C GLY A 236 -15.73 -7.82 -5.57
N GLU A 237 -16.12 -9.09 -5.41
CA GLU A 237 -17.31 -9.48 -4.66
C GLU A 237 -17.07 -9.44 -3.15
N ASN A 238 -18.08 -9.79 -2.37
CA ASN A 238 -18.00 -9.91 -0.90
C ASN A 238 -17.45 -8.64 -0.20
N GLY A 239 -17.89 -7.46 -0.70
CA GLY A 239 -17.44 -6.18 -0.16
C GLY A 239 -15.99 -5.84 -0.51
N GLY A 240 -15.44 -6.45 -1.56
CA GLY A 240 -14.06 -6.23 -1.99
C GLY A 240 -13.01 -6.85 -1.07
N ILE A 241 -13.39 -7.89 -0.32
CA ILE A 241 -12.47 -8.61 0.57
C ILE A 241 -11.28 -9.15 -0.23
N SER A 242 -10.08 -9.04 0.32
CA SER A 242 -8.84 -9.52 -0.29
C SER A 242 -7.96 -10.26 0.72
N HIS A 243 -7.02 -11.07 0.24
CA HIS A 243 -6.18 -11.98 1.04
C HIS A 243 -7.01 -12.93 1.90
N ASN A 244 -8.15 -13.38 1.38
CA ASN A 244 -9.13 -14.21 2.06
C ASN A 244 -9.69 -15.26 1.08
N PRO A 245 -10.03 -16.47 1.51
CA PRO A 245 -10.65 -17.48 0.64
C PRO A 245 -11.97 -17.05 -0.03
N LEU A 246 -12.62 -16.00 0.46
CA LEU A 246 -13.84 -15.42 -0.12
C LEU A 246 -13.55 -14.36 -1.21
N GLU A 247 -12.29 -14.11 -1.52
CA GLU A 247 -11.91 -13.18 -2.60
C GLU A 247 -12.39 -13.73 -3.93
N SER A 248 -13.22 -12.97 -4.64
CA SER A 248 -13.79 -13.36 -5.93
C SER A 248 -14.17 -12.13 -6.75
N THR A 249 -14.40 -12.37 -8.05
CA THR A 249 -15.02 -11.42 -8.98
C THR A 249 -15.96 -12.18 -9.90
N THR A 250 -16.94 -11.52 -10.51
CA THR A 250 -17.88 -12.17 -11.42
C THR A 250 -17.26 -12.41 -12.79
N ALA A 251 -17.73 -13.46 -13.50
CA ALA A 251 -17.33 -13.70 -14.89
C ALA A 251 -17.70 -12.51 -15.80
N ASP A 252 -18.85 -11.88 -15.55
CA ASP A 252 -19.33 -10.74 -16.34
C ASP A 252 -18.38 -9.52 -16.16
N ASP A 253 -17.94 -9.22 -14.93
CA ASP A 253 -17.01 -8.11 -14.68
C ASP A 253 -15.62 -8.41 -15.29
N MET A 254 -15.16 -9.67 -15.24
CA MET A 254 -13.92 -10.08 -15.92
C MET A 254 -14.05 -9.94 -17.45
N GLU A 255 -15.17 -10.33 -18.05
CA GLU A 255 -15.39 -10.13 -19.48
C GLU A 255 -15.36 -8.66 -19.86
N LEU A 256 -16.00 -7.78 -19.07
CA LEU A 256 -15.95 -6.35 -19.31
C LEU A 256 -14.51 -5.81 -19.26
N ALA A 257 -13.69 -6.29 -18.36
CA ALA A 257 -12.26 -5.90 -18.28
C ALA A 257 -11.48 -6.36 -19.51
N VAL A 258 -11.72 -7.61 -19.97
CA VAL A 258 -11.11 -8.14 -21.20
C VAL A 258 -11.52 -7.31 -22.42
N ARG A 259 -12.79 -6.96 -22.53
CA ARG A 259 -13.30 -6.11 -23.63
C ARG A 259 -12.73 -4.69 -23.59
N ALA A 260 -12.59 -4.11 -22.40
CA ALA A 260 -11.94 -2.82 -22.23
C ALA A 260 -10.47 -2.88 -22.66
N MET A 261 -9.74 -3.93 -22.27
CA MET A 261 -8.35 -4.13 -22.68
C MET A 261 -8.22 -4.33 -24.19
N GLN A 262 -9.08 -5.14 -24.78
CA GLN A 262 -9.11 -5.34 -26.24
C GLN A 262 -9.34 -4.00 -26.96
N ARG A 263 -10.29 -3.19 -26.49
CA ARG A 263 -10.57 -1.88 -27.09
C ARG A 263 -9.39 -0.93 -26.98
N LEU A 264 -8.71 -0.90 -25.84
CA LEU A 264 -7.49 -0.08 -25.67
C LEU A 264 -6.40 -0.51 -26.65
N LEU A 265 -6.19 -1.81 -26.83
CA LEU A 265 -5.16 -2.35 -27.73
C LEU A 265 -5.52 -2.07 -29.23
N ASP A 266 -6.79 -2.21 -29.60
CA ASP A 266 -7.26 -1.90 -30.97
C ASP A 266 -7.07 -0.41 -31.30
N ASP A 267 -7.45 0.48 -30.37
CA ASP A 267 -7.26 1.93 -30.53
C ASP A 267 -5.77 2.29 -30.64
N LEU A 268 -4.91 1.65 -29.82
CA LEU A 268 -3.47 1.84 -29.87
C LEU A 268 -2.88 1.36 -31.21
N ALA A 269 -3.32 0.19 -31.71
CA ALA A 269 -2.89 -0.34 -32.98
C ALA A 269 -3.28 0.60 -34.14
N ALA A 270 -4.47 1.17 -34.12
CA ALA A 270 -4.92 2.15 -35.10
C ALA A 270 -4.09 3.44 -35.05
N GLU A 271 -3.81 3.99 -33.86
CA GLU A 271 -2.93 5.16 -33.69
C GLU A 271 -1.55 4.91 -34.30
N LEU A 272 -0.95 3.73 -34.10
CA LEU A 272 0.36 3.37 -34.63
C LEU A 272 0.36 3.16 -36.15
N ALA A 273 -0.76 2.70 -36.71
CA ALA A 273 -0.92 2.52 -38.14
C ALA A 273 -1.22 3.86 -38.89
N GLY A 274 -1.45 4.94 -38.15
CA GLY A 274 -1.80 6.25 -38.72
C GLY A 274 -3.20 6.32 -39.31
N VAL A 275 -4.12 5.48 -38.83
CA VAL A 275 -5.52 5.38 -39.30
C VAL A 275 -6.46 6.04 -38.29
#